data_b2ff150b340a066e731d91ae3b73dc16
#
_entry.id   b2ff150b340a066e731d91ae3b73dc16
#
_cell.length_a   1.000
_cell.length_b   1.000
_cell.length_c   1.000
_cell.angle_alpha   90.00
_cell.angle_beta   90.00
_cell.angle_gamma   90.00
#
_symmetry.space_group_name_H-M   'P 1'
#
loop_
_entity.id
_entity.type
_entity.pdbx_description
1 polymer ?
#
loop_
_entity_poly.entity_id
_entity_poly.type
_entity_poly.pdbx_seq_one_letter_code
_entity_poly.pdbx_strand_id
1 'polypeptide(L)'
;PIIGCEVYVAARTRFDKDADKDKQSNHLVLLAETQEGYKNLVKIVSKSHTEGFYYKPRVDKDLLREHSTGIIALSACLAGKVQSLLLVGDYDGARREAEGYREIFGDQNFFLELQDQGLEEEARVNPLLVKLGKETGIPLVATNDVHYVNKEDAKAHDVLLCIQTASRVDDENRMRFPNDEFYLKSQEAVSYTHL
;
A
#
# COMPACT_ATOMS: atom_id res chain seq x y z
N PRO A 1 -19.46 -7.29 0.58
CA PRO A 1 -18.38 -6.42 0.12
C PRO A 1 -17.46 -6.07 1.30
N ILE A 2 -16.16 -5.97 1.04
CA ILE A 2 -15.17 -5.46 2.00
C ILE A 2 -14.91 -4.00 1.63
N ILE A 3 -15.09 -3.09 2.58
CA ILE A 3 -14.88 -1.65 2.35
C ILE A 3 -13.47 -1.29 2.83
N GLY A 4 -12.68 -0.68 1.97
CA GLY A 4 -11.32 -0.28 2.28
C GLY A 4 -10.88 0.99 1.56
N CYS A 5 -9.70 1.46 1.90
CA CYS A 5 -9.04 2.59 1.27
C CYS A 5 -7.53 2.42 1.36
N GLU A 6 -6.82 2.68 0.27
CA GLU A 6 -5.40 2.93 0.33
C GLU A 6 -5.15 4.36 0.79
N VAL A 7 -4.38 4.53 1.86
CA VAL A 7 -4.04 5.83 2.44
C VAL A 7 -2.56 6.13 2.25
N TYR A 8 -2.23 7.41 2.25
CA TYR A 8 -0.86 7.91 2.17
C TYR A 8 -0.34 8.26 3.56
N VAL A 9 0.63 7.52 4.07
CA VAL A 9 1.25 7.76 5.38
C VAL A 9 2.36 8.80 5.22
N ALA A 10 2.27 9.91 5.96
CA ALA A 10 3.27 10.96 5.97
C ALA A 10 4.62 10.46 6.48
N ALA A 11 5.71 11.04 5.99
CA ALA A 11 7.06 10.69 6.45
C ALA A 11 7.28 11.03 7.94
N ARG A 12 6.65 12.10 8.40
CA ARG A 12 6.65 12.56 9.81
C ARG A 12 5.21 12.65 10.32
N THR A 13 4.71 13.84 10.61
CA THR A 13 3.30 14.02 10.98
C THR A 13 2.49 14.52 9.78
N ARG A 14 1.17 14.32 9.81
CA ARG A 14 0.27 14.83 8.77
C ARG A 14 0.24 16.36 8.66
N PHE A 15 0.70 17.05 9.70
CA PHE A 15 0.76 18.51 9.76
C PHE A 15 2.05 19.10 9.17
N ASP A 16 3.11 18.31 9.06
CA ASP A 16 4.39 18.75 8.51
C ASP A 16 4.30 18.95 6.98
N LYS A 17 4.84 20.07 6.48
CA LYS A 17 4.74 20.47 5.08
C LYS A 17 6.05 21.04 4.54
N ASP A 18 7.15 20.37 4.81
CA ASP A 18 8.48 20.68 4.30
C ASP A 18 8.66 20.04 2.93
N ALA A 19 9.01 20.81 1.90
CA ALA A 19 9.09 20.34 0.51
C ALA A 19 10.18 19.27 0.30
N ASP A 20 11.25 19.28 1.09
CA ASP A 20 12.35 18.34 0.98
C ASP A 20 12.10 17.05 1.76
N LYS A 21 11.35 17.14 2.88
CA LYS A 21 11.18 16.02 3.83
C LYS A 21 9.81 15.36 3.75
N ASP A 22 8.76 16.10 3.41
CA ASP A 22 7.36 15.64 3.54
C ASP A 22 6.63 15.49 2.21
N LYS A 23 7.31 15.69 1.09
CA LYS A 23 6.73 15.51 -0.25
C LYS A 23 6.38 14.03 -0.51
N GLN A 24 7.20 13.11 -0.01
CA GLN A 24 6.97 11.67 -0.16
C GLN A 24 6.05 11.14 0.93
N SER A 25 5.24 10.17 0.56
CA SER A 25 4.37 9.42 1.47
C SER A 25 4.40 7.94 1.08
N ASN A 26 4.15 7.07 2.04
CA ASN A 26 4.08 5.64 1.79
C ASN A 26 2.63 5.15 1.77
N HIS A 27 2.38 4.10 1.03
CA HIS A 27 1.06 3.46 0.95
C HIS A 27 0.80 2.57 2.16
N LEU A 28 -0.46 2.51 2.59
CA LEU A 28 -0.98 1.56 3.56
C LEU A 28 -2.43 1.26 3.17
N VAL A 29 -2.80 -0.02 3.11
CA VAL A 29 -4.18 -0.42 2.84
C VAL A 29 -4.92 -0.60 4.16
N LEU A 30 -6.10 0.01 4.27
CA LEU A 30 -6.99 -0.11 5.43
C LEU A 30 -8.31 -0.74 5.00
N LEU A 31 -8.75 -1.78 5.71
CA LEU A 31 -10.01 -2.49 5.48
C LEU A 31 -10.88 -2.37 6.73
N ALA A 32 -12.16 -2.07 6.55
CA ALA A 32 -13.12 -2.05 7.64
C ALA A 32 -13.61 -3.47 7.95
N GLU A 33 -13.25 -4.01 9.11
CA GLU A 33 -13.69 -5.30 9.59
C GLU A 33 -15.10 -5.23 10.21
N THR A 34 -15.40 -4.12 10.88
CA THR A 34 -16.66 -3.90 11.63
C THR A 34 -17.33 -2.61 11.22
N GLN A 35 -18.58 -2.41 11.66
CA GLN A 35 -19.28 -1.14 11.49
C GLN A 35 -18.58 0.02 12.21
N GLU A 36 -17.91 -0.24 13.33
CA GLU A 36 -17.08 0.75 14.02
C GLU A 36 -15.83 1.07 13.19
N GLY A 37 -15.16 0.03 12.64
CA GLY A 37 -14.05 0.19 11.74
C GLY A 37 -14.40 1.02 10.51
N TYR A 38 -15.59 0.84 9.92
CA TYR A 38 -16.06 1.69 8.83
C TYR A 38 -16.17 3.16 9.25
N LYS A 39 -16.74 3.46 10.43
CA LYS A 39 -16.80 4.83 10.95
C LYS A 39 -15.41 5.42 11.20
N ASN A 40 -14.49 4.61 11.69
CA ASN A 40 -13.11 5.01 11.92
C ASN A 40 -12.37 5.24 10.59
N LEU A 41 -12.56 4.39 9.59
CA LEU A 41 -12.03 4.60 8.24
C LEU A 41 -12.50 5.92 7.63
N VAL A 42 -13.81 6.24 7.75
CA VAL A 42 -14.36 7.54 7.31
C VAL A 42 -13.67 8.71 8.01
N LYS A 43 -13.43 8.62 9.34
CA LYS A 43 -12.70 9.67 10.08
C LYS A 43 -11.26 9.82 9.62
N ILE A 44 -10.55 8.70 9.46
CA ILE A 44 -9.15 8.70 8.96
C ILE A 44 -9.07 9.39 7.61
N VAL A 45 -9.91 8.98 6.66
CA VAL A 45 -9.93 9.57 5.30
C VAL A 45 -10.34 11.04 5.35
N SER A 46 -11.36 11.43 6.13
CA SER A 46 -11.78 12.83 6.26
C SER A 46 -10.65 13.71 6.83
N LYS A 47 -10.00 13.27 7.91
CA LYS A 47 -8.89 14.02 8.52
C LYS A 47 -7.66 14.09 7.60
N SER A 48 -7.41 13.08 6.78
CA SER A 48 -6.33 13.15 5.79
C SER A 48 -6.50 14.30 4.80
N HIS A 49 -7.76 14.61 4.43
CA HIS A 49 -8.07 15.72 3.54
C HIS A 49 -8.11 17.08 4.27
N THR A 50 -8.69 17.14 5.47
CA THR A 50 -8.90 18.41 6.19
C THR A 50 -7.67 18.89 6.96
N GLU A 51 -6.85 17.97 7.45
CA GLU A 51 -5.66 18.26 8.27
C GLU A 51 -4.35 17.93 7.55
N GLY A 52 -4.31 16.77 6.84
CA GLY A 52 -3.09 16.17 6.31
C GLY A 52 -2.77 16.49 4.85
N PHE A 53 -3.57 17.31 4.18
CA PHE A 53 -3.36 17.56 2.74
C PHE A 53 -2.08 18.35 2.47
N TYR A 54 -1.15 17.68 1.78
CA TYR A 54 0.06 18.28 1.23
C TYR A 54 0.51 17.46 0.02
N TYR A 55 0.29 17.94 -1.19
CA TYR A 55 0.31 17.23 -2.48
C TYR A 55 -0.73 16.09 -2.56
N LYS A 56 -0.90 15.31 -1.49
CA LYS A 56 -1.86 14.22 -1.34
C LYS A 56 -2.52 14.29 0.04
N PRO A 57 -3.70 13.70 0.24
CA PRO A 57 -4.30 13.56 1.56
C PRO A 57 -3.49 12.53 2.39
N ARG A 58 -2.85 12.96 3.49
CA ARG A 58 -1.95 12.13 4.27
C ARG A 58 -2.48 11.85 5.66
N VAL A 59 -2.23 10.66 6.13
CA VAL A 59 -2.41 10.22 7.53
C VAL A 59 -1.05 10.15 8.23
N ASP A 60 -1.04 10.02 9.55
CA ASP A 60 0.14 9.67 10.34
C ASP A 60 -0.19 8.57 11.35
N LYS A 61 0.83 8.04 12.01
CA LYS A 61 0.68 6.95 12.98
C LYS A 61 -0.19 7.33 14.17
N ASP A 62 -0.24 8.59 14.57
CA ASP A 62 -1.06 9.05 15.69
C ASP A 62 -2.55 9.01 15.32
N LEU A 63 -2.91 9.47 14.12
CA LEU A 63 -4.27 9.36 13.62
C LEU A 63 -4.71 7.90 13.44
N LEU A 64 -3.81 7.05 12.94
CA LEU A 64 -4.07 5.62 12.79
C LEU A 64 -4.30 4.96 14.15
N ARG A 65 -3.49 5.27 15.16
CA ARG A 65 -3.64 4.75 16.53
C ARG A 65 -4.94 5.19 17.19
N GLU A 66 -5.33 6.45 17.00
CA GLU A 66 -6.59 7.01 17.53
C GLU A 66 -7.84 6.28 16.97
N HIS A 67 -7.75 5.77 15.73
CA HIS A 67 -8.89 5.21 14.99
C HIS A 67 -8.66 3.79 14.47
N SER A 68 -7.79 2.98 15.11
CA SER A 68 -7.44 1.62 14.68
C SER A 68 -8.54 0.58 14.93
N THR A 69 -9.45 0.81 15.87
CA THR A 69 -10.47 -0.17 16.28
C THR A 69 -11.34 -0.60 15.11
N GLY A 70 -11.43 -1.92 14.87
CA GLY A 70 -12.19 -2.54 13.80
C GLY A 70 -11.63 -2.31 12.39
N ILE A 71 -10.34 -1.95 12.30
CA ILE A 71 -9.58 -1.80 11.06
C ILE A 71 -8.56 -2.93 10.94
N ILE A 72 -8.51 -3.56 9.77
CA ILE A 72 -7.41 -4.41 9.32
C ILE A 72 -6.50 -3.55 8.43
N ALA A 73 -5.18 -3.65 8.64
CA ALA A 73 -4.21 -2.95 7.81
C ALA A 73 -3.28 -3.92 7.07
N LEU A 74 -2.93 -3.58 5.83
CA LEU A 74 -2.01 -4.33 5.00
C LEU A 74 -0.82 -3.42 4.62
N SER A 75 0.38 -4.00 4.53
CA SER A 75 1.61 -3.23 4.27
C SER A 75 1.72 -2.61 2.88
N ALA A 76 0.73 -2.81 2.03
CA ALA A 76 0.59 -2.32 0.65
C ALA A 76 1.65 -2.87 -0.34
N CYS A 77 1.80 -2.19 -1.48
CA CYS A 77 2.73 -2.53 -2.57
C CYS A 77 4.18 -2.09 -2.26
N LEU A 78 5.05 -2.08 -3.28
CA LEU A 78 6.43 -1.60 -3.16
C LEU A 78 6.56 -0.15 -2.64
N ALA A 79 5.50 0.66 -2.78
CA ALA A 79 5.41 2.00 -2.21
C ALA A 79 5.05 2.02 -0.71
N GLY A 80 4.73 0.87 -0.11
CA GLY A 80 4.57 0.70 1.33
C GLY A 80 5.87 0.93 2.09
N LYS A 81 5.79 1.41 3.34
CA LYS A 81 7.00 1.76 4.12
C LYS A 81 7.88 0.55 4.41
N VAL A 82 7.30 -0.59 4.73
CA VAL A 82 8.04 -1.83 5.02
C VAL A 82 8.80 -2.28 3.76
N GLN A 83 8.13 -2.38 2.62
CA GLN A 83 8.72 -2.81 1.35
C GLN A 83 9.79 -1.82 0.87
N SER A 84 9.55 -0.51 0.98
CA SER A 84 10.52 0.50 0.58
C SER A 84 11.82 0.43 1.38
N LEU A 85 11.75 0.10 2.66
CA LEU A 85 12.94 -0.11 3.51
C LEU A 85 13.69 -1.39 3.12
N LEU A 86 12.96 -2.48 2.82
CA LEU A 86 13.58 -3.72 2.32
C LEU A 86 14.30 -3.51 0.98
N LEU A 87 13.73 -2.71 0.08
CA LEU A 87 14.33 -2.38 -1.22
C LEU A 87 15.69 -1.69 -1.08
N VAL A 88 15.86 -0.82 -0.09
CA VAL A 88 17.12 -0.12 0.17
C VAL A 88 18.04 -0.90 1.11
N GLY A 89 17.67 -2.12 1.52
CA GLY A 89 18.48 -2.99 2.38
C GLY A 89 18.40 -2.68 3.87
N ASP A 90 17.51 -1.80 4.31
CA ASP A 90 17.28 -1.51 5.74
C ASP A 90 16.28 -2.51 6.35
N TYR A 91 16.74 -3.75 6.56
CA TYR A 91 15.92 -4.82 7.13
C TYR A 91 15.47 -4.52 8.56
N ASP A 92 16.36 -3.96 9.39
CA ASP A 92 16.02 -3.61 10.77
C ASP A 92 15.02 -2.45 10.85
N GLY A 93 15.11 -1.49 9.93
CA GLY A 93 14.12 -0.43 9.75
C GLY A 93 12.76 -0.99 9.35
N ALA A 94 12.73 -1.91 8.39
CA ALA A 94 11.50 -2.58 7.95
C ALA A 94 10.84 -3.37 9.08
N ARG A 95 11.65 -4.07 9.89
CA ARG A 95 11.16 -4.79 11.07
C ARG A 95 10.52 -3.86 12.09
N ARG A 96 11.22 -2.78 12.48
CA ARG A 96 10.67 -1.77 13.41
C ARG A 96 9.37 -1.16 12.89
N GLU A 97 9.29 -0.91 11.59
CA GLU A 97 8.08 -0.35 10.98
C GLU A 97 6.91 -1.33 11.02
N ALA A 98 7.14 -2.59 10.67
CA ALA A 98 6.13 -3.64 10.72
C ALA A 98 5.63 -3.90 12.16
N GLU A 99 6.54 -3.98 13.13
CA GLU A 99 6.21 -4.11 14.55
C GLU A 99 5.40 -2.89 15.04
N GLY A 100 5.74 -1.68 14.62
CA GLY A 100 4.99 -0.46 14.93
C GLY A 100 3.56 -0.45 14.37
N TYR A 101 3.33 -0.98 13.18
CA TYR A 101 1.96 -1.16 12.66
C TYR A 101 1.20 -2.25 13.41
N ARG A 102 1.85 -3.38 13.75
CA ARG A 102 1.25 -4.41 14.59
C ARG A 102 0.82 -3.85 15.96
N GLU A 103 1.62 -2.98 16.58
CA GLU A 103 1.25 -2.31 17.84
C GLU A 103 0.02 -1.41 17.68
N ILE A 104 -0.17 -0.76 16.52
CA ILE A 104 -1.30 0.11 16.24
C ILE A 104 -2.58 -0.70 16.02
N PHE A 105 -2.53 -1.75 15.19
CA PHE A 105 -3.73 -2.47 14.72
C PHE A 105 -3.98 -3.78 15.49
N GLY A 106 -2.99 -4.30 16.20
CA GLY A 106 -3.05 -5.58 16.92
C GLY A 106 -2.51 -6.75 16.12
N ASP A 107 -2.20 -7.85 16.82
CA ASP A 107 -1.53 -9.05 16.26
C ASP A 107 -2.31 -9.74 15.14
N GLN A 108 -3.63 -9.61 15.10
CA GLN A 108 -4.50 -10.26 14.13
C GLN A 108 -4.98 -9.32 13.01
N ASN A 109 -4.68 -8.03 13.12
CA ASN A 109 -5.24 -7.01 12.24
C ASN A 109 -4.17 -6.23 11.45
N PHE A 110 -2.90 -6.68 11.48
CA PHE A 110 -1.86 -6.19 10.58
C PHE A 110 -1.23 -7.35 9.81
N PHE A 111 -1.12 -7.20 8.48
CA PHE A 111 -0.59 -8.22 7.58
C PHE A 111 0.53 -7.67 6.71
N LEU A 112 1.58 -8.45 6.52
CA LEU A 112 2.57 -8.18 5.48
C LEU A 112 2.03 -8.66 4.13
N GLU A 113 2.02 -7.78 3.16
CA GLU A 113 1.42 -8.00 1.84
C GLU A 113 2.45 -8.51 0.85
N LEU A 114 2.19 -9.66 0.26
CA LEU A 114 2.97 -10.24 -0.83
C LEU A 114 2.26 -9.98 -2.15
N GLN A 115 2.98 -9.43 -3.11
CA GLN A 115 2.49 -9.18 -4.46
C GLN A 115 3.49 -9.76 -5.48
N ASP A 116 2.97 -10.28 -6.59
CA ASP A 116 3.79 -10.80 -7.67
C ASP A 116 3.15 -10.44 -9.02
N GLN A 117 3.60 -9.32 -9.58
CA GLN A 117 3.30 -8.91 -10.95
C GLN A 117 4.50 -9.17 -11.88
N GLY A 118 5.48 -9.95 -11.43
CA GLY A 118 6.69 -10.28 -12.18
C GLY A 118 7.73 -9.17 -12.20
N LEU A 119 7.74 -8.30 -11.18
CA LEU A 119 8.73 -7.23 -11.05
C LEU A 119 10.00 -7.76 -10.36
N GLU A 120 11.16 -7.31 -10.82
CA GLU A 120 12.45 -7.66 -10.18
C GLU A 120 12.51 -7.21 -8.71
N GLU A 121 11.91 -6.06 -8.40
CA GLU A 121 11.81 -5.52 -7.05
C GLU A 121 10.99 -6.42 -6.13
N GLU A 122 9.87 -6.97 -6.61
CA GLU A 122 9.04 -7.92 -5.87
C GLU A 122 9.79 -9.22 -5.61
N ALA A 123 10.49 -9.74 -6.62
CA ALA A 123 11.31 -10.94 -6.48
C ALA A 123 12.42 -10.77 -5.42
N ARG A 124 12.92 -9.54 -5.20
CA ARG A 124 13.90 -9.22 -4.15
C ARG A 124 13.26 -9.05 -2.78
N VAL A 125 12.07 -8.43 -2.71
CA VAL A 125 11.40 -8.07 -1.46
C VAL A 125 10.63 -9.23 -0.86
N ASN A 126 9.94 -10.03 -1.66
CA ASN A 126 9.06 -11.11 -1.18
C ASN A 126 9.76 -12.13 -0.26
N PRO A 127 10.98 -12.64 -0.56
CA PRO A 127 11.69 -13.52 0.35
C PRO A 127 12.01 -12.87 1.70
N LEU A 128 12.28 -11.54 1.70
CA LEU A 128 12.54 -10.78 2.92
C LEU A 128 11.27 -10.56 3.73
N LEU A 129 10.13 -10.33 3.09
CA LEU A 129 8.81 -10.26 3.77
C LEU A 129 8.44 -11.60 4.41
N VAL A 130 8.65 -12.71 3.70
CA VAL A 130 8.42 -14.05 4.26
C VAL A 130 9.32 -14.30 5.48
N LYS A 131 10.60 -13.91 5.40
CA LYS A 131 11.52 -13.99 6.53
C LYS A 131 11.03 -13.11 7.69
N LEU A 132 10.65 -11.86 7.41
CA LEU A 132 10.16 -10.91 8.40
C LEU A 132 8.90 -11.44 9.11
N GLY A 133 7.94 -11.97 8.35
CA GLY A 133 6.73 -12.58 8.91
C GLY A 133 7.04 -13.75 9.86
N LYS A 134 7.99 -14.62 9.48
CA LYS A 134 8.44 -15.74 10.34
C LYS A 134 9.12 -15.27 11.62
N GLU A 135 9.95 -14.25 11.55
CA GLU A 135 10.69 -13.73 12.71
C GLU A 135 9.81 -12.92 13.68
N THR A 136 8.83 -12.19 13.16
CA THR A 136 7.96 -11.30 13.97
C THR A 136 6.63 -11.96 14.35
N GLY A 137 6.25 -13.07 13.70
CA GLY A 137 4.93 -13.66 13.84
C GLY A 137 3.80 -12.89 13.15
N ILE A 138 4.12 -11.83 12.36
CA ILE A 138 3.13 -11.09 11.59
C ILE A 138 2.66 -11.94 10.41
N PRO A 139 1.34 -12.15 10.25
CA PRO A 139 0.82 -12.96 9.15
C PRO A 139 1.03 -12.32 7.79
N LEU A 140 1.08 -13.18 6.76
CA LEU A 140 1.22 -12.77 5.36
C LEU A 140 -0.12 -12.85 4.65
N VAL A 141 -0.35 -11.98 3.67
CA VAL A 141 -1.49 -12.02 2.76
C VAL A 141 -1.03 -11.80 1.33
N ALA A 142 -1.56 -12.58 0.40
CA ALA A 142 -1.32 -12.40 -1.04
C ALA A 142 -2.37 -11.47 -1.64
N THR A 143 -1.93 -10.46 -2.38
CA THR A 143 -2.79 -9.53 -3.13
C THR A 143 -2.22 -9.27 -4.52
N ASN A 144 -2.90 -8.48 -5.35
CA ASN A 144 -2.46 -8.28 -6.72
C ASN A 144 -2.40 -6.80 -7.16
N ASP A 145 -2.50 -5.84 -6.26
CA ASP A 145 -2.43 -4.40 -6.61
C ASP A 145 -3.30 -4.06 -7.85
N VAL A 146 -4.58 -4.46 -7.82
CA VAL A 146 -5.48 -4.43 -8.98
C VAL A 146 -5.76 -2.99 -9.44
N HIS A 147 -5.48 -2.70 -10.71
CA HIS A 147 -5.71 -1.40 -11.34
C HIS A 147 -6.77 -1.45 -12.44
N TYR A 148 -7.10 -2.64 -12.96
CA TYR A 148 -8.13 -2.85 -13.96
C TYR A 148 -8.73 -4.26 -13.85
N VAL A 149 -9.88 -4.49 -14.48
CA VAL A 149 -10.65 -5.73 -14.29
C VAL A 149 -10.10 -6.88 -15.14
N ASN A 150 -9.98 -6.68 -16.44
CA ASN A 150 -9.50 -7.70 -17.35
C ASN A 150 -8.08 -7.39 -17.81
N LYS A 151 -7.31 -8.42 -18.18
CA LYS A 151 -5.93 -8.24 -18.64
C LYS A 151 -5.82 -7.32 -19.87
N GLU A 152 -6.81 -7.38 -20.76
CA GLU A 152 -6.89 -6.55 -21.98
C GLU A 152 -7.11 -5.06 -21.67
N ASP A 153 -7.65 -4.74 -20.50
CA ASP A 153 -7.90 -3.36 -20.05
C ASP A 153 -6.60 -2.57 -19.77
N ALA A 154 -5.45 -3.24 -19.73
CA ALA A 154 -4.13 -2.61 -19.57
C ALA A 154 -3.91 -1.47 -20.58
N LYS A 155 -4.38 -1.61 -21.83
CA LYS A 155 -4.27 -0.57 -22.86
C LYS A 155 -5.11 0.66 -22.54
N ALA A 156 -6.34 0.47 -22.04
CA ALA A 156 -7.22 1.57 -21.64
C ALA A 156 -6.65 2.28 -20.39
N HIS A 157 -6.13 1.51 -19.43
CA HIS A 157 -5.45 2.04 -18.25
C HIS A 157 -4.21 2.88 -18.63
N ASP A 158 -3.41 2.47 -19.60
CA ASP A 158 -2.26 3.25 -20.08
C ASP A 158 -2.68 4.62 -20.64
N VAL A 159 -3.81 4.69 -21.35
CA VAL A 159 -4.40 5.97 -21.79
C VAL A 159 -4.87 6.83 -20.61
N LEU A 160 -5.49 6.22 -19.59
CA LEU A 160 -5.88 6.95 -18.37
C LEU A 160 -4.69 7.54 -17.63
N LEU A 161 -3.55 6.83 -17.57
CA LEU A 161 -2.31 7.36 -17.00
C LEU A 161 -1.81 8.59 -17.80
N CYS A 162 -1.90 8.56 -19.12
CA CYS A 162 -1.56 9.71 -19.95
C CYS A 162 -2.43 10.94 -19.64
N ILE A 163 -3.75 10.74 -19.48
CA ILE A 163 -4.68 11.81 -19.11
C ILE A 163 -4.33 12.37 -17.73
N GLN A 164 -4.09 11.51 -16.76
CA GLN A 164 -3.77 11.88 -15.37
C GLN A 164 -2.45 12.66 -15.26
N THR A 165 -1.46 12.31 -16.07
CA THR A 165 -0.12 12.90 -16.03
C THR A 165 0.12 13.99 -17.06
N ALA A 166 -0.92 14.38 -17.83
CA ALA A 166 -0.84 15.32 -18.93
C ALA A 166 0.22 14.94 -19.99
N SER A 167 0.36 13.65 -20.27
CA SER A 167 1.29 13.07 -21.23
C SER A 167 0.54 12.52 -22.46
N ARG A 168 1.27 12.24 -23.54
CA ARG A 168 0.75 11.55 -24.73
C ARG A 168 1.19 10.10 -24.75
N VAL A 169 0.43 9.24 -25.42
CA VAL A 169 0.75 7.80 -25.54
C VAL A 169 2.14 7.57 -26.19
N ASP A 170 2.53 8.42 -27.12
CA ASP A 170 3.80 8.33 -27.85
C ASP A 170 4.99 8.93 -27.13
N ASP A 171 4.79 9.59 -25.96
CA ASP A 171 5.88 10.16 -25.17
C ASP A 171 6.78 9.04 -24.62
N GLU A 172 8.10 9.15 -24.81
CA GLU A 172 9.06 8.14 -24.37
C GLU A 172 9.19 8.09 -22.83
N ASN A 173 9.26 9.25 -22.18
CA ASN A 173 9.53 9.40 -20.75
C ASN A 173 8.24 9.72 -19.98
N ARG A 174 7.25 8.84 -20.00
CA ARG A 174 6.00 8.98 -19.27
C ARG A 174 5.77 7.86 -18.26
N MET A 175 4.88 8.07 -17.33
CA MET A 175 4.44 7.01 -16.42
C MET A 175 3.77 5.88 -17.22
N ARG A 176 4.26 4.66 -17.00
CA ARG A 176 3.71 3.42 -17.58
C ARG A 176 3.79 2.31 -16.54
N PHE A 177 2.86 1.38 -16.59
CA PHE A 177 3.03 0.12 -15.89
C PHE A 177 3.96 -0.79 -16.71
N PRO A 178 4.83 -1.57 -16.06
CA PRO A 178 5.85 -2.36 -16.76
C PRO A 178 5.26 -3.52 -17.55
N ASN A 179 4.09 -4.04 -17.18
CA ASN A 179 3.40 -5.15 -17.80
C ASN A 179 1.88 -5.07 -17.59
N ASP A 180 1.14 -6.10 -18.00
CA ASP A 180 -0.31 -6.21 -17.93
C ASP A 180 -0.84 -7.10 -16.79
N GLU A 181 -0.03 -7.33 -15.76
CA GLU A 181 -0.34 -8.25 -14.65
C GLU A 181 -1.16 -7.63 -13.50
N PHE A 182 -1.58 -6.36 -13.61
CA PHE A 182 -2.33 -5.63 -12.57
C PHE A 182 -3.85 -5.75 -12.71
N TYR A 183 -4.34 -6.86 -13.28
CA TYR A 183 -5.75 -7.15 -13.45
C TYR A 183 -6.33 -7.94 -12.28
N LEU A 184 -7.67 -7.99 -12.18
CA LEU A 184 -8.37 -8.80 -11.18
C LEU A 184 -8.22 -10.29 -11.51
N LYS A 185 -7.23 -10.94 -10.92
CA LYS A 185 -6.94 -12.36 -11.14
C LYS A 185 -8.02 -13.26 -10.55
N SER A 186 -8.33 -14.34 -11.24
CA SER A 186 -9.13 -15.45 -10.69
C SER A 186 -8.35 -16.19 -9.60
N GLN A 187 -9.05 -16.96 -8.76
CA GLN A 187 -8.39 -17.80 -7.75
C GLN A 187 -7.36 -18.76 -8.35
N GLU A 188 -7.66 -19.30 -9.53
CA GLU A 188 -6.74 -20.17 -10.25
C GLU A 188 -5.48 -19.42 -10.69
N ALA A 189 -5.63 -18.21 -11.26
CA ALA A 189 -4.50 -17.38 -11.67
C ALA A 189 -3.60 -16.98 -10.48
N VAL A 190 -4.19 -16.66 -9.31
CA VAL A 190 -3.44 -16.35 -8.08
C VAL A 190 -2.60 -17.54 -7.61
N SER A 191 -3.11 -18.78 -7.73
CA SER A 191 -2.39 -19.98 -7.33
C SER A 191 -1.09 -20.20 -8.12
N TYR A 192 -1.00 -19.70 -9.35
CA TYR A 192 0.21 -19.80 -10.17
C TYR A 192 1.25 -18.72 -9.88
N THR A 193 0.87 -17.61 -9.27
CA THR A 193 1.77 -16.47 -9.04
C THR A 193 2.35 -16.44 -7.62
N HIS A 194 1.72 -17.09 -6.64
CA HIS A 194 2.10 -16.98 -5.21
C HIS A 194 2.49 -18.32 -4.56
N LEU A 195 2.51 -19.41 -5.32
CA LEU A 195 2.95 -20.74 -4.89
C LEU A 195 4.20 -21.17 -5.65
#